data_4d9239ed6d029f877449ba008cfe9757
#
_entry.id   4d9239ed6d029f877449ba008cfe9757
#
_cell.length_a   1.000
_cell.length_b   1.000
_cell.length_c   1.000
_cell.angle_alpha   90.00
_cell.angle_beta   90.00
_cell.angle_gamma   90.00
#
_symmetry.space_group_name_H-M   'P 1'
#
loop_
_entity.id
_entity.type
_entity.pdbx_description
1 polymer ?
#
loop_
_entity_poly.entity_id
_entity_poly.type
_entity_poly.pdbx_seq_one_letter_code
_entity_poly.pdbx_strand_id
1 'polypeptide(L)'
;MKKVLLCVIFISIISCKNDSNNELPVESEEIQPKAEYTISADKNHNKFSSAIPYQIKVPDGSIVEAFTKEATGGQLNINSTLDDFNNVDMDKVHTLTGPIYVEGAEAGDVLAVEILDLEPGDWGWTGMGPDFGFLAGENNASGFKTYKLDKENNIVNFAENIRIPLKPFLGVIGVAPNTEEMLLTIPPRANGGNMDDPNIVKGVTVYLPVFVNGALLSVGDSHAVQGLGEVVGTAVECDMRALLRLSVIKDKKIAEPQYETEDYYATTGYGTTIDEAAKKATRFMVEHISNTYEMSWEEAYMLCSLIGDLKIAEVVDLPHMLVTMHIPKNVFIKK
;
A
#
# COMPACT_ATOMS: atom_id res chain seq x y z
N MET A 1 72.75 25.10 -42.68
CA MET A 1 72.86 25.72 -41.35
C MET A 1 71.62 26.61 -41.15
N LYS A 2 70.59 26.13 -40.43
CA LYS A 2 69.37 26.91 -40.09
C LYS A 2 69.41 27.15 -38.59
N LYS A 3 69.43 28.43 -38.21
CA LYS A 3 69.36 28.89 -36.82
C LYS A 3 67.88 28.78 -36.35
N VAL A 4 67.68 28.07 -35.23
CA VAL A 4 66.35 28.02 -34.53
C VAL A 4 66.47 29.11 -33.44
N LEU A 5 65.47 30.02 -33.48
CA LEU A 5 65.28 31.10 -32.50
C LEU A 5 64.28 30.56 -31.42
N LEU A 6 64.77 30.50 -30.19
CA LEU A 6 64.01 30.07 -29.03
C LEU A 6 63.33 31.30 -28.40
N CYS A 7 61.98 31.40 -28.54
CA CYS A 7 61.16 32.39 -27.80
C CYS A 7 60.78 31.84 -26.45
N VAL A 8 61.27 32.45 -25.39
CA VAL A 8 60.83 32.16 -24.01
C VAL A 8 59.69 33.08 -23.70
N ILE A 9 58.51 32.51 -23.50
CA ILE A 9 57.29 33.20 -23.04
C ILE A 9 57.24 33.06 -21.52
N PHE A 10 57.34 34.17 -20.81
CA PHE A 10 57.03 34.25 -19.37
C PHE A 10 55.52 34.26 -19.17
N ILE A 11 55.00 33.24 -18.56
CA ILE A 11 53.59 33.19 -18.10
C ILE A 11 53.60 33.59 -16.64
N SER A 12 53.05 34.78 -16.35
CA SER A 12 52.77 35.24 -15.00
C SER A 12 51.54 34.51 -14.47
N ILE A 13 51.72 33.69 -13.45
CA ILE A 13 50.62 33.05 -12.74
C ILE A 13 50.04 34.06 -11.75
N ILE A 14 48.85 34.60 -12.05
CA ILE A 14 48.04 35.35 -11.09
C ILE A 14 47.29 34.32 -10.29
N SER A 15 47.66 34.13 -9.04
CA SER A 15 46.95 33.32 -8.07
C SER A 15 45.72 34.10 -7.55
N CYS A 16 44.55 33.83 -8.08
CA CYS A 16 43.29 34.23 -7.44
C CYS A 16 43.01 33.23 -6.32
N LYS A 17 43.06 33.63 -5.08
CA LYS A 17 42.42 32.94 -3.95
C LYS A 17 40.92 33.05 -4.14
N ASN A 18 40.27 31.98 -4.53
CA ASN A 18 38.84 31.80 -4.34
C ASN A 18 38.65 31.17 -2.96
N ASP A 19 38.22 31.95 -1.99
CA ASP A 19 37.57 31.46 -0.79
C ASP A 19 36.13 31.04 -1.18
N SER A 20 35.99 29.82 -1.69
CA SER A 20 34.69 29.18 -1.80
C SER A 20 34.37 28.59 -0.43
N ASN A 21 33.55 29.27 0.34
CA ASN A 21 32.80 28.66 1.41
C ASN A 21 31.92 27.57 0.79
N ASN A 22 32.38 26.34 0.80
CA ASN A 22 31.54 25.16 0.61
C ASN A 22 30.76 24.96 1.91
N GLU A 23 29.69 25.73 2.10
CA GLU A 23 28.59 25.30 2.98
C GLU A 23 27.97 24.10 2.29
N LEU A 24 28.17 22.91 2.87
CA LEU A 24 27.38 21.72 2.54
C LEU A 24 25.91 22.08 2.70
N PRO A 25 25.01 21.64 1.80
CA PRO A 25 23.59 21.82 2.01
C PRO A 25 23.25 21.22 3.38
N VAL A 26 22.75 22.03 4.28
CA VAL A 26 22.11 21.54 5.51
C VAL A 26 20.90 20.77 5.01
N GLU A 27 20.94 19.43 5.08
CA GLU A 27 19.76 18.62 4.95
C GLU A 27 18.77 19.16 5.98
N SER A 28 17.72 19.78 5.52
CA SER A 28 16.59 20.14 6.37
C SER A 28 16.08 18.83 6.96
N GLU A 29 16.23 18.63 8.28
CA GLU A 29 15.53 17.56 8.97
C GLU A 29 14.05 17.69 8.60
N GLU A 30 13.54 16.79 7.77
CA GLU A 30 12.11 16.66 7.52
C GLU A 30 11.46 16.37 8.88
N ILE A 31 10.72 17.37 9.38
CA ILE A 31 9.95 17.22 10.63
C ILE A 31 8.92 16.13 10.35
N GLN A 32 9.18 14.92 10.85
CA GLN A 32 8.23 13.81 10.72
C GLN A 32 6.90 14.22 11.37
N PRO A 33 5.77 14.03 10.65
CA PRO A 33 4.46 14.37 11.19
C PRO A 33 4.20 13.57 12.46
N LYS A 34 3.70 14.24 13.51
CA LYS A 34 3.47 13.62 14.80
C LYS A 34 2.04 13.09 14.87
N ALA A 35 1.87 11.87 15.38
CA ALA A 35 0.57 11.31 15.68
C ALA A 35 -0.17 12.16 16.73
N GLU A 36 -1.44 12.43 16.47
CA GLU A 36 -2.38 13.11 17.37
C GLU A 36 -3.20 12.09 18.16
N TYR A 37 -3.46 10.96 17.54
CA TYR A 37 -4.23 9.84 18.08
C TYR A 37 -3.45 8.54 17.90
N THR A 38 -3.65 7.60 18.83
CA THR A 38 -3.02 6.28 18.78
C THR A 38 -4.08 5.21 18.99
N ILE A 39 -4.05 4.15 18.18
CA ILE A 39 -4.87 2.96 18.37
C ILE A 39 -3.98 1.72 18.44
N SER A 40 -4.13 0.95 19.55
CA SER A 40 -3.32 -0.23 19.77
C SER A 40 -3.90 -1.44 19.02
N ALA A 41 -3.04 -2.41 18.69
CA ALA A 41 -3.41 -3.66 18.05
C ALA A 41 -4.40 -4.54 18.86
N ASP A 42 -4.63 -4.24 20.15
CA ASP A 42 -5.64 -4.93 20.96
C ASP A 42 -7.06 -4.39 20.72
N LYS A 43 -7.19 -3.27 20.03
CA LYS A 43 -8.45 -2.70 19.55
C LYS A 43 -8.76 -3.24 18.15
N ASN A 44 -9.13 -4.52 18.09
CA ASN A 44 -9.22 -5.27 16.84
C ASN A 44 -10.54 -6.01 16.67
N HIS A 45 -10.76 -6.45 15.44
CA HIS A 45 -11.84 -7.33 14.98
C HIS A 45 -11.34 -8.11 13.75
N ASN A 46 -12.16 -9.01 13.21
CA ASN A 46 -11.81 -9.83 12.04
C ASN A 46 -12.94 -9.96 11.01
N LYS A 47 -13.80 -8.97 10.93
CA LYS A 47 -14.90 -8.90 9.96
C LYS A 47 -15.07 -7.47 9.47
N PHE A 48 -15.75 -7.30 8.33
CA PHE A 48 -16.26 -6.01 7.89
C PHE A 48 -17.77 -5.93 8.09
N SER A 49 -18.23 -4.92 8.84
CA SER A 49 -19.65 -4.68 9.11
C SER A 49 -19.87 -3.26 9.64
N SER A 50 -21.00 -2.66 9.31
CA SER A 50 -21.42 -1.38 9.92
C SER A 50 -21.87 -1.53 11.39
N ALA A 51 -22.13 -2.76 11.86
CA ALA A 51 -22.51 -3.04 13.23
C ALA A 51 -21.33 -3.13 14.20
N ILE A 52 -20.09 -3.17 13.72
CA ILE A 52 -18.90 -3.22 14.59
C ILE A 52 -18.71 -1.83 15.23
N PRO A 53 -18.72 -1.71 16.57
CA PRO A 53 -18.54 -0.43 17.24
C PRO A 53 -17.13 0.10 17.01
N TYR A 54 -16.99 1.39 16.71
CA TYR A 54 -15.69 2.02 16.57
C TYR A 54 -14.91 2.00 17.89
N GLN A 55 -13.59 1.91 17.77
CA GLN A 55 -12.67 1.86 18.91
C GLN A 55 -12.16 3.26 19.31
N ILE A 56 -11.98 4.14 18.33
CA ILE A 56 -11.65 5.55 18.54
C ILE A 56 -12.44 6.42 17.56
N LYS A 57 -12.60 7.69 17.93
CA LYS A 57 -13.22 8.73 17.11
C LYS A 57 -12.23 9.87 16.95
N VAL A 58 -12.00 10.31 15.72
CA VAL A 58 -11.01 11.34 15.39
C VAL A 58 -11.63 12.41 14.49
N PRO A 59 -11.22 13.69 14.62
CA PRO A 59 -11.58 14.75 13.68
C PRO A 59 -11.09 14.47 12.26
N ASP A 60 -11.73 15.07 11.26
CA ASP A 60 -11.24 15.15 9.88
C ASP A 60 -9.85 15.80 9.84
N GLY A 61 -8.93 15.25 9.03
CA GLY A 61 -7.55 15.70 8.89
C GLY A 61 -6.58 15.16 9.94
N SER A 62 -7.04 14.36 10.92
CA SER A 62 -6.20 13.85 12.01
C SER A 62 -5.11 12.89 11.53
N ILE A 63 -3.98 12.92 12.24
CA ILE A 63 -2.89 11.94 12.09
C ILE A 63 -3.04 10.87 13.16
N VAL A 64 -3.25 9.64 12.72
CA VAL A 64 -3.46 8.46 13.57
C VAL A 64 -2.28 7.51 13.44
N GLU A 65 -1.72 7.12 14.58
CA GLU A 65 -0.77 6.02 14.68
C GLU A 65 -1.53 4.73 15.01
N ALA A 66 -1.51 3.78 14.08
CA ALA A 66 -2.17 2.49 14.23
C ALA A 66 -1.13 1.37 14.34
N PHE A 67 -1.29 0.53 15.36
CA PHE A 67 -0.50 -0.68 15.51
C PHE A 67 -1.34 -1.88 15.09
N THR A 68 -0.79 -2.74 14.22
CA THR A 68 -1.45 -3.97 13.75
C THR A 68 -0.71 -5.21 14.26
N LYS A 69 -1.42 -6.31 14.37
CA LYS A 69 -0.82 -7.64 14.50
C LYS A 69 -0.66 -8.24 13.10
N GLU A 70 0.24 -9.23 12.99
CA GLU A 70 0.33 -10.05 11.78
C GLU A 70 -1.03 -10.75 11.49
N ALA A 71 -1.21 -11.25 10.28
CA ALA A 71 -2.50 -11.74 9.75
C ALA A 71 -3.28 -12.64 10.71
N THR A 72 -2.60 -13.52 11.46
CA THR A 72 -3.24 -14.50 12.35
C THR A 72 -3.63 -13.94 13.73
N GLY A 73 -3.25 -12.67 14.03
CA GLY A 73 -3.59 -12.03 15.30
C GLY A 73 -2.75 -12.50 16.50
N GLY A 74 -1.55 -13.01 16.24
CA GLY A 74 -0.62 -13.48 17.25
C GLY A 74 -0.76 -14.98 17.57
N GLN A 75 -1.38 -15.76 16.70
CA GLN A 75 -1.38 -17.22 16.79
C GLN A 75 -0.01 -17.80 16.45
N LEU A 76 0.76 -17.10 15.61
CA LEU A 76 2.12 -17.44 15.21
C LEU A 76 3.15 -16.51 15.88
N ASN A 77 4.40 -16.96 15.91
CA ASN A 77 5.55 -16.22 16.43
C ASN A 77 6.85 -16.67 15.72
N ILE A 78 7.97 -15.99 15.97
CA ILE A 78 9.26 -16.26 15.30
C ILE A 78 9.75 -17.71 15.43
N ASN A 79 9.31 -18.45 16.45
CA ASN A 79 9.69 -19.84 16.68
C ASN A 79 8.62 -20.84 16.21
N SER A 80 7.53 -20.38 15.60
CA SER A 80 6.47 -21.24 15.08
C SER A 80 6.98 -22.16 13.98
N THR A 81 6.35 -23.32 13.88
CA THR A 81 6.67 -24.40 12.98
C THR A 81 5.59 -24.56 11.89
N LEU A 82 5.82 -25.43 10.90
CA LEU A 82 4.80 -25.80 9.93
C LEU A 82 3.55 -26.39 10.59
N ASP A 83 3.72 -27.11 11.68
CA ASP A 83 2.58 -27.69 12.43
C ASP A 83 1.74 -26.60 13.08
N ASP A 84 2.38 -25.58 13.68
CA ASP A 84 1.67 -24.41 14.22
C ASP A 84 0.90 -23.68 13.10
N PHE A 85 1.51 -23.47 11.92
CA PHE A 85 0.87 -22.85 10.77
C PHE A 85 -0.35 -23.64 10.28
N ASN A 86 -0.24 -24.96 10.17
CA ASN A 86 -1.34 -25.84 9.77
C ASN A 86 -2.51 -25.87 10.77
N ASN A 87 -2.28 -25.46 12.01
CA ASN A 87 -3.27 -25.41 13.08
C ASN A 87 -3.80 -23.99 13.37
N VAL A 88 -3.50 -23.00 12.52
CA VAL A 88 -4.04 -21.63 12.63
C VAL A 88 -5.59 -21.68 12.56
N ASP A 89 -6.23 -21.04 13.52
CA ASP A 89 -7.69 -20.83 13.52
C ASP A 89 -8.05 -19.73 12.50
N MET A 90 -8.46 -20.16 11.32
CA MET A 90 -8.83 -19.27 10.21
C MET A 90 -10.03 -18.36 10.52
N ASP A 91 -10.87 -18.70 11.49
CA ASP A 91 -11.99 -17.83 11.90
C ASP A 91 -11.52 -16.51 12.54
N LYS A 92 -10.22 -16.41 12.89
CA LYS A 92 -9.58 -15.23 13.46
C LYS A 92 -8.76 -14.42 12.46
N VAL A 93 -8.66 -14.88 11.22
CA VAL A 93 -7.90 -14.23 10.13
C VAL A 93 -8.84 -13.34 9.30
N HIS A 94 -8.50 -12.13 8.94
CA HIS A 94 -7.34 -11.33 9.35
C HIS A 94 -7.69 -10.50 10.57
N THR A 95 -6.71 -10.30 11.47
CA THR A 95 -6.90 -9.43 12.62
C THR A 95 -6.68 -7.97 12.21
N LEU A 96 -7.75 -7.17 12.25
CA LEU A 96 -7.76 -5.77 11.83
C LEU A 96 -7.85 -4.84 13.03
N THR A 97 -7.02 -3.81 13.05
CA THR A 97 -7.07 -2.71 14.02
C THR A 97 -8.11 -1.68 13.59
N GLY A 98 -9.02 -1.34 14.48
CA GLY A 98 -10.15 -0.45 14.20
C GLY A 98 -11.46 -0.98 14.80
N PRO A 99 -12.63 -0.47 14.29
CA PRO A 99 -12.78 0.62 13.34
C PRO A 99 -12.45 2.01 13.93
N ILE A 100 -11.93 2.89 13.09
CA ILE A 100 -11.70 4.29 13.40
C ILE A 100 -12.84 5.11 12.81
N TYR A 101 -13.57 5.84 13.66
CA TYR A 101 -14.62 6.76 13.23
C TYR A 101 -14.00 8.14 12.89
N VAL A 102 -14.17 8.60 11.65
CA VAL A 102 -13.70 9.91 11.20
C VAL A 102 -14.87 10.89 11.20
N GLU A 103 -14.78 11.96 12.01
CA GLU A 103 -15.83 12.97 12.11
C GLU A 103 -16.08 13.68 10.78
N GLY A 104 -17.34 13.92 10.46
CA GLY A 104 -17.74 14.57 9.23
C GLY A 104 -17.84 13.66 8.01
N ALA A 105 -17.33 12.41 8.06
CA ALA A 105 -17.52 11.45 6.97
C ALA A 105 -18.96 10.95 6.92
N GLU A 106 -19.58 11.06 5.76
CA GLU A 106 -20.97 10.64 5.49
C GLU A 106 -21.02 9.68 4.28
N ALA A 107 -22.06 8.87 4.20
CA ALA A 107 -22.23 7.95 3.06
C ALA A 107 -22.26 8.75 1.74
N GLY A 108 -21.43 8.35 0.78
CA GLY A 108 -21.25 9.01 -0.52
C GLY A 108 -20.04 9.97 -0.59
N ASP A 109 -19.34 10.21 0.52
CA ASP A 109 -18.04 10.89 0.55
C ASP A 109 -16.91 9.93 0.13
N VAL A 110 -15.70 10.45 0.13
CA VAL A 110 -14.46 9.67 -0.01
C VAL A 110 -13.58 9.92 1.21
N LEU A 111 -13.06 8.86 1.82
CA LEU A 111 -12.02 8.95 2.83
C LEU A 111 -10.66 8.86 2.12
N ALA A 112 -9.85 9.91 2.23
CA ALA A 112 -8.44 9.89 1.83
C ALA A 112 -7.59 9.43 3.01
N VAL A 113 -6.85 8.35 2.82
CA VAL A 113 -5.90 7.80 3.79
C VAL A 113 -4.50 7.99 3.22
N GLU A 114 -3.80 9.02 3.70
CA GLU A 114 -2.40 9.26 3.33
C GLU A 114 -1.48 8.44 4.23
N ILE A 115 -0.65 7.61 3.63
CA ILE A 115 0.32 6.75 4.33
C ILE A 115 1.60 7.56 4.58
N LEU A 116 1.72 8.12 5.77
CA LEU A 116 2.84 8.97 6.14
C LEU A 116 4.09 8.16 6.51
N ASP A 117 3.90 7.01 7.16
CA ASP A 117 5.00 6.12 7.53
C ASP A 117 4.50 4.69 7.79
N LEU A 118 5.38 3.70 7.54
CA LEU A 118 5.14 2.29 7.80
C LEU A 118 6.42 1.67 8.37
N GLU A 119 6.33 1.15 9.59
CA GLU A 119 7.45 0.49 10.26
C GLU A 119 7.06 -0.95 10.59
N PRO A 120 7.63 -1.96 9.91
CA PRO A 120 7.35 -3.36 10.20
C PRO A 120 7.95 -3.75 11.55
N GLY A 121 7.38 -4.79 12.16
CA GLY A 121 7.91 -5.43 13.36
C GLY A 121 9.32 -6.00 13.17
N ASP A 122 9.79 -6.79 14.11
CA ASP A 122 11.15 -7.34 14.06
C ASP A 122 11.22 -8.70 13.37
N TRP A 123 10.08 -9.28 13.05
CA TRP A 123 9.96 -10.58 12.42
C TRP A 123 8.75 -10.66 11.50
N GLY A 124 8.74 -11.66 10.64
CA GLY A 124 7.62 -12.00 9.79
C GLY A 124 7.64 -13.47 9.40
N TRP A 125 6.63 -13.90 8.65
CA TRP A 125 6.51 -15.27 8.18
C TRP A 125 5.89 -15.35 6.78
N THR A 126 6.12 -16.47 6.10
CA THR A 126 5.45 -16.82 4.85
C THR A 126 5.07 -18.30 4.93
N GLY A 127 3.86 -18.64 4.49
CA GLY A 127 3.36 -20.01 4.47
C GLY A 127 2.75 -20.40 3.13
N MET A 128 2.69 -21.67 2.86
CA MET A 128 1.96 -22.23 1.71
C MET A 128 1.31 -23.57 2.08
N GLY A 129 0.19 -23.84 1.49
CA GLY A 129 -0.51 -25.11 1.61
C GLY A 129 -1.01 -25.62 0.26
N PRO A 130 -1.44 -26.89 0.18
CA PRO A 130 -1.88 -27.49 -1.07
C PRO A 130 -3.20 -26.90 -1.60
N ASP A 131 -4.00 -26.33 -0.71
CA ASP A 131 -5.40 -25.95 -0.99
C ASP A 131 -5.58 -24.43 -1.17
N PHE A 132 -4.52 -23.62 -1.09
CA PHE A 132 -4.61 -22.19 -1.29
C PHE A 132 -3.43 -21.63 -2.12
N GLY A 133 -3.56 -20.35 -2.55
CA GLY A 133 -2.65 -19.74 -3.50
C GLY A 133 -3.05 -20.00 -4.95
N PHE A 134 -2.36 -19.36 -5.87
CA PHE A 134 -2.72 -19.39 -7.30
C PHE A 134 -2.51 -20.75 -7.96
N LEU A 135 -1.64 -21.60 -7.40
CA LEU A 135 -1.38 -22.95 -7.85
C LEU A 135 -2.04 -24.02 -6.94
N ALA A 136 -3.12 -23.66 -6.25
CA ALA A 136 -3.87 -24.58 -5.41
C ALA A 136 -4.28 -25.85 -6.18
N GLY A 137 -4.07 -27.01 -5.58
CA GLY A 137 -4.37 -28.31 -6.18
C GLY A 137 -3.31 -28.86 -7.17
N GLU A 138 -2.29 -28.09 -7.53
CA GLU A 138 -1.22 -28.57 -8.43
C GLU A 138 -0.10 -29.32 -7.69
N ASN A 139 0.05 -29.08 -6.39
CA ASN A 139 1.08 -29.69 -5.55
C ASN A 139 0.53 -29.95 -4.15
N ASN A 140 0.86 -31.09 -3.55
CA ASN A 140 0.48 -31.46 -2.19
C ASN A 140 1.49 -30.97 -1.12
N ALA A 141 2.44 -30.10 -1.48
CA ALA A 141 3.44 -29.60 -0.57
C ALA A 141 2.84 -28.49 0.35
N SER A 142 3.31 -28.49 1.60
CA SER A 142 3.14 -27.37 2.51
C SER A 142 4.51 -26.83 2.89
N GLY A 143 4.59 -25.54 3.14
CA GLY A 143 5.81 -24.86 3.55
C GLY A 143 5.51 -23.76 4.53
N PHE A 144 6.43 -23.52 5.46
CA PHE A 144 6.33 -22.41 6.40
C PHE A 144 7.72 -21.92 6.76
N LYS A 145 7.88 -20.63 6.86
CA LYS A 145 9.16 -20.02 7.16
C LYS A 145 8.99 -18.73 7.92
N THR A 146 9.76 -18.58 9.00
CA THR A 146 9.85 -17.34 9.75
C THR A 146 11.15 -16.62 9.43
N TYR A 147 11.15 -15.29 9.57
CA TYR A 147 12.26 -14.42 9.26
C TYR A 147 12.46 -13.38 10.35
N LYS A 148 13.72 -13.08 10.69
CA LYS A 148 14.06 -11.80 11.31
C LYS A 148 14.12 -10.74 10.20
N LEU A 149 13.50 -9.58 10.43
CA LEU A 149 13.56 -8.44 9.52
C LEU A 149 14.79 -7.59 9.89
N ASP A 150 15.69 -7.41 8.93
CA ASP A 150 16.86 -6.54 9.07
C ASP A 150 16.48 -5.12 8.65
N LYS A 151 15.94 -4.36 9.60
CA LYS A 151 15.46 -2.99 9.37
C LYS A 151 16.60 -2.00 9.09
N GLU A 152 17.80 -2.26 9.59
CA GLU A 152 18.97 -1.39 9.35
C GLU A 152 19.42 -1.46 7.89
N ASN A 153 19.42 -2.67 7.31
CA ASN A 153 19.78 -2.88 5.92
C ASN A 153 18.57 -2.89 4.99
N ASN A 154 17.36 -2.74 5.51
CA ASN A 154 16.09 -2.77 4.78
C ASN A 154 15.90 -4.04 3.95
N ILE A 155 16.17 -5.22 4.53
CA ILE A 155 16.08 -6.53 3.85
C ILE A 155 15.47 -7.61 4.75
N VAL A 156 14.95 -8.65 4.08
CA VAL A 156 14.72 -9.98 4.67
C VAL A 156 15.61 -11.00 3.98
N ASN A 157 16.28 -11.86 4.76
CA ASN A 157 17.11 -12.94 4.25
C ASN A 157 16.23 -14.18 4.00
N PHE A 158 15.82 -14.40 2.74
CA PHE A 158 15.02 -15.57 2.37
C PHE A 158 15.84 -16.88 2.42
N ALA A 159 17.09 -16.83 1.98
CA ALA A 159 18.07 -17.92 2.05
C ALA A 159 19.48 -17.35 2.20
N GLU A 160 20.48 -18.19 2.37
CA GLU A 160 21.88 -17.79 2.54
C GLU A 160 22.36 -16.80 1.46
N ASN A 161 21.89 -16.99 0.23
CA ASN A 161 22.29 -16.21 -0.94
C ASN A 161 21.12 -15.41 -1.57
N ILE A 162 19.96 -15.30 -0.89
CA ILE A 162 18.77 -14.58 -1.38
C ILE A 162 18.35 -13.54 -0.36
N ARG A 163 18.51 -12.28 -0.73
CA ARG A 163 18.10 -11.10 0.06
C ARG A 163 17.01 -10.35 -0.69
N ILE A 164 15.91 -10.05 0.00
CA ILE A 164 14.74 -9.36 -0.56
C ILE A 164 14.65 -8.01 0.13
N PRO A 165 14.64 -6.89 -0.61
CA PRO A 165 14.39 -5.57 -0.04
C PRO A 165 13.02 -5.49 0.62
N LEU A 166 12.93 -4.89 1.79
CA LEU A 166 11.65 -4.60 2.45
C LEU A 166 10.92 -3.51 1.66
N LYS A 167 9.61 -3.68 1.53
CA LYS A 167 8.68 -2.73 0.93
C LYS A 167 7.36 -2.82 1.68
N PRO A 168 7.32 -2.27 2.93
CA PRO A 168 6.18 -2.49 3.82
C PRO A 168 4.91 -1.81 3.31
N PHE A 169 3.77 -2.49 3.53
CA PHE A 169 2.45 -1.95 3.25
C PHE A 169 1.38 -2.65 4.09
N LEU A 170 0.16 -2.11 4.07
CA LEU A 170 -1.02 -2.68 4.71
C LEU A 170 -1.77 -3.50 3.66
N GLY A 171 -1.82 -4.83 3.79
CA GLY A 171 -2.59 -5.70 2.90
C GLY A 171 -4.08 -5.40 3.02
N VAL A 172 -4.58 -5.25 4.25
CA VAL A 172 -5.94 -4.80 4.50
C VAL A 172 -5.99 -3.31 4.85
N ILE A 173 -6.68 -2.55 4.01
CA ILE A 173 -7.07 -1.16 4.25
C ILE A 173 -8.49 -0.93 3.71
N GLY A 174 -9.47 -0.68 4.59
CA GLY A 174 -10.86 -0.58 4.14
C GLY A 174 -11.78 0.07 5.16
N VAL A 175 -12.92 0.55 4.67
CA VAL A 175 -14.00 1.14 5.47
C VAL A 175 -15.13 0.13 5.67
N ALA A 176 -16.06 0.41 6.60
CA ALA A 176 -17.21 -0.46 6.77
C ALA A 176 -18.17 -0.39 5.58
N PRO A 177 -18.63 -1.54 5.06
CA PRO A 177 -19.69 -1.58 4.05
C PRO A 177 -21.05 -1.22 4.66
N ASN A 178 -22.02 -0.84 3.81
CA ASN A 178 -23.40 -0.55 4.24
C ASN A 178 -24.19 -1.84 4.47
N THR A 179 -23.77 -2.66 5.43
CA THR A 179 -24.47 -3.87 5.89
C THR A 179 -24.08 -4.19 7.32
N GLU A 180 -25.03 -4.74 8.08
CA GLU A 180 -24.79 -5.29 9.42
C GLU A 180 -24.29 -6.74 9.39
N GLU A 181 -24.26 -7.36 8.22
CA GLU A 181 -23.68 -8.70 8.04
C GLU A 181 -22.19 -8.67 8.36
N MET A 182 -21.73 -9.71 9.08
CA MET A 182 -20.30 -9.88 9.44
C MET A 182 -19.55 -10.53 8.28
N LEU A 183 -19.09 -9.70 7.33
CA LEU A 183 -18.39 -10.16 6.14
C LEU A 183 -16.97 -10.60 6.48
N LEU A 184 -16.52 -11.69 5.84
CA LEU A 184 -15.11 -12.13 5.93
C LEU A 184 -14.17 -11.06 5.37
N THR A 185 -12.96 -10.99 5.91
CA THR A 185 -11.92 -10.04 5.51
C THR A 185 -11.16 -10.48 4.27
N ILE A 186 -11.07 -11.79 4.00
CA ILE A 186 -10.28 -12.34 2.89
C ILE A 186 -10.66 -11.72 1.53
N PRO A 187 -11.91 -11.76 1.02
CA PRO A 187 -12.19 -11.18 -0.27
C PRO A 187 -12.20 -9.64 -0.22
N PRO A 188 -11.42 -8.95 -1.07
CA PRO A 188 -11.54 -7.51 -1.24
C PRO A 188 -12.88 -7.12 -1.89
N ARG A 189 -13.35 -5.89 -1.64
CA ARG A 189 -14.65 -5.40 -2.13
C ARG A 189 -14.57 -3.89 -2.42
N ALA A 190 -15.72 -3.33 -2.86
CA ALA A 190 -15.82 -1.90 -3.13
C ALA A 190 -15.43 -0.99 -1.93
N ASN A 191 -15.50 -1.49 -0.71
CA ASN A 191 -15.07 -0.78 0.50
C ASN A 191 -13.55 -0.83 0.76
N GLY A 192 -12.76 -1.39 -0.15
CA GLY A 192 -11.37 -1.78 0.08
C GLY A 192 -11.31 -3.15 0.76
N GLY A 193 -10.59 -3.26 1.86
CA GLY A 193 -10.36 -4.51 2.58
C GLY A 193 -9.02 -5.12 2.16
N ASN A 194 -9.00 -6.40 1.90
CA ASN A 194 -7.81 -7.15 1.52
C ASN A 194 -7.38 -6.82 0.09
N MET A 195 -6.66 -5.72 -0.05
CA MET A 195 -6.24 -5.23 -1.37
C MET A 195 -4.94 -5.87 -1.85
N ASP A 196 -4.09 -6.28 -0.93
CA ASP A 196 -2.79 -6.92 -1.16
C ASP A 196 -2.02 -6.32 -2.34
N ASP A 197 -2.06 -4.97 -2.40
CA ASP A 197 -1.39 -4.22 -3.45
C ASP A 197 -0.06 -3.64 -2.96
N PRO A 198 1.09 -4.24 -3.34
CA PRO A 198 2.42 -3.80 -2.93
C PRO A 198 2.83 -2.43 -3.51
N ASN A 199 1.92 -1.74 -4.21
CA ASN A 199 2.11 -0.35 -4.62
C ASN A 199 1.58 0.65 -3.57
N ILE A 200 0.79 0.20 -2.57
CA ILE A 200 0.21 1.05 -1.51
C ILE A 200 1.19 1.21 -0.33
N VAL A 201 2.30 1.85 -0.58
CA VAL A 201 3.42 2.05 0.36
C VAL A 201 3.41 3.46 0.96
N LYS A 202 4.38 3.77 1.82
CA LYS A 202 4.65 5.14 2.31
C LYS A 202 4.66 6.16 1.16
N GLY A 203 3.98 7.29 1.36
CA GLY A 203 3.82 8.37 0.39
C GLY A 203 2.62 8.21 -0.55
N VAL A 204 1.87 7.11 -0.44
CA VAL A 204 0.63 6.88 -1.20
C VAL A 204 -0.55 7.47 -0.45
N THR A 205 -1.50 8.07 -1.18
CA THR A 205 -2.84 8.40 -0.68
C THR A 205 -3.84 7.42 -1.26
N VAL A 206 -4.51 6.66 -0.40
CA VAL A 206 -5.60 5.75 -0.78
C VAL A 206 -6.94 6.46 -0.61
N TYR A 207 -7.78 6.40 -1.61
CA TYR A 207 -9.14 6.94 -1.65
C TYR A 207 -10.14 5.79 -1.49
N LEU A 208 -10.91 5.79 -0.42
CA LEU A 208 -11.91 4.78 -0.11
C LEU A 208 -13.32 5.39 -0.20
N PRO A 209 -14.27 4.78 -0.93
CA PRO A 209 -15.65 5.25 -0.95
C PRO A 209 -16.31 5.01 0.41
N VAL A 210 -16.92 6.05 0.99
CA VAL A 210 -17.59 5.97 2.29
C VAL A 210 -19.03 5.47 2.12
N PHE A 211 -19.39 4.39 2.81
CA PHE A 211 -20.71 3.78 2.74
C PHE A 211 -21.57 4.06 3.97
N VAL A 212 -20.95 4.42 5.10
CA VAL A 212 -21.63 4.68 6.38
C VAL A 212 -21.01 5.87 7.09
N ASN A 213 -21.75 6.53 7.98
CA ASN A 213 -21.26 7.65 8.74
C ASN A 213 -19.99 7.29 9.54
N GLY A 214 -19.01 8.17 9.49
CA GLY A 214 -17.72 7.98 10.13
C GLY A 214 -16.76 7.08 9.36
N ALA A 215 -17.14 6.62 8.16
CA ALA A 215 -16.37 5.70 7.32
C ALA A 215 -16.04 4.36 8.01
N LEU A 216 -15.66 4.37 9.30
CA LEU A 216 -15.29 3.18 10.09
C LEU A 216 -14.10 2.45 9.47
N LEU A 217 -12.96 3.15 9.35
CA LEU A 217 -11.73 2.64 8.77
C LEU A 217 -11.11 1.54 9.65
N SER A 218 -10.70 0.45 9.03
CA SER A 218 -9.90 -0.61 9.66
C SER A 218 -8.69 -0.95 8.80
N VAL A 219 -7.58 -1.27 9.46
CA VAL A 219 -6.29 -1.62 8.84
C VAL A 219 -5.69 -2.84 9.50
N GLY A 220 -4.91 -3.62 8.76
CA GLY A 220 -4.27 -4.82 9.28
C GLY A 220 -3.61 -5.62 8.19
N ASP A 221 -3.34 -6.90 8.47
CA ASP A 221 -2.75 -7.80 7.50
C ASP A 221 -1.54 -7.14 6.83
N SER A 222 -0.55 -6.86 7.65
CA SER A 222 0.56 -5.99 7.25
C SER A 222 1.71 -6.82 6.72
N HIS A 223 2.24 -6.40 5.60
CA HIS A 223 3.27 -7.10 4.86
C HIS A 223 4.59 -6.34 4.91
N ALA A 224 5.68 -7.01 5.23
CA ALA A 224 7.03 -6.45 5.13
C ALA A 224 7.50 -6.40 3.68
N VAL A 225 7.05 -7.34 2.84
CA VAL A 225 7.27 -7.37 1.39
C VAL A 225 6.37 -8.41 0.74
N GLN A 226 5.89 -8.08 -0.47
CA GLN A 226 5.11 -8.97 -1.34
C GLN A 226 5.42 -8.66 -2.80
N GLY A 227 5.37 -9.65 -3.67
CA GLY A 227 5.33 -9.48 -5.12
C GLY A 227 3.90 -9.27 -5.62
N LEU A 228 3.74 -8.61 -6.77
CA LEU A 228 2.42 -8.50 -7.42
C LEU A 228 1.81 -9.89 -7.65
N GLY A 229 0.52 -10.01 -7.33
CA GLY A 229 -0.26 -11.23 -7.45
C GLY A 229 -0.37 -12.06 -6.17
N GLU A 230 0.49 -11.85 -5.18
CA GLU A 230 0.53 -12.63 -3.93
C GLU A 230 0.40 -14.15 -4.13
N VAL A 231 1.07 -14.66 -5.14
CA VAL A 231 0.76 -15.94 -5.80
C VAL A 231 0.73 -17.20 -4.91
N VAL A 232 1.26 -17.12 -3.69
CA VAL A 232 1.20 -18.22 -2.72
C VAL A 232 0.06 -18.05 -1.70
N GLY A 233 -0.58 -16.85 -1.65
CA GLY A 233 -1.65 -16.52 -0.70
C GLY A 233 -1.14 -16.07 0.66
N THR A 234 0.13 -15.70 0.76
CA THR A 234 0.76 -15.00 1.89
C THR A 234 1.95 -14.19 1.37
N ALA A 235 2.24 -13.10 2.04
CA ALA A 235 3.42 -12.28 1.84
C ALA A 235 4.56 -12.67 2.81
N VAL A 236 5.37 -11.70 3.22
CA VAL A 236 6.08 -11.73 4.50
C VAL A 236 5.21 -11.00 5.50
N GLU A 237 4.33 -11.76 6.14
CA GLU A 237 3.37 -11.30 7.14
C GLU A 237 4.08 -10.77 8.38
N CYS A 238 3.69 -9.60 8.89
CA CYS A 238 4.33 -9.00 10.07
C CYS A 238 3.41 -8.07 10.84
N ASP A 239 3.76 -7.78 12.08
CA ASP A 239 3.21 -6.65 12.81
C ASP A 239 3.65 -5.34 12.13
N MET A 240 2.85 -4.27 12.28
CA MET A 240 3.17 -2.97 11.69
C MET A 240 2.81 -1.82 12.63
N ARG A 241 3.63 -0.78 12.60
CA ARG A 241 3.27 0.56 13.03
C ARG A 241 3.00 1.40 11.78
N ALA A 242 1.77 1.87 11.62
CA ALA A 242 1.37 2.72 10.50
C ALA A 242 1.02 4.12 10.98
N LEU A 243 1.56 5.15 10.34
CA LEU A 243 1.19 6.55 10.58
C LEU A 243 0.35 7.04 9.40
N LEU A 244 -0.92 7.37 9.65
CA LEU A 244 -1.92 7.63 8.64
C LEU A 244 -2.54 9.02 8.87
N ARG A 245 -2.69 9.85 7.81
CA ARG A 245 -3.56 11.01 7.85
C ARG A 245 -4.90 10.66 7.22
N LEU A 246 -5.98 10.99 7.94
CA LEU A 246 -7.36 10.67 7.55
C LEU A 246 -8.11 11.94 7.20
N SER A 247 -8.48 12.12 5.93
CA SER A 247 -9.16 13.33 5.45
C SER A 247 -10.43 12.99 4.67
N VAL A 248 -11.49 13.76 4.88
CA VAL A 248 -12.79 13.58 4.22
C VAL A 248 -12.88 14.45 2.97
N ILE A 249 -13.20 13.86 1.83
CA ILE A 249 -13.43 14.57 0.58
C ILE A 249 -14.91 14.51 0.22
N LYS A 250 -15.60 15.66 0.21
CA LYS A 250 -17.05 15.75 -0.01
C LYS A 250 -17.48 15.67 -1.48
N ASP A 251 -16.70 16.25 -2.38
CA ASP A 251 -17.10 16.47 -3.77
C ASP A 251 -16.54 15.42 -4.76
N LYS A 252 -15.89 14.39 -4.24
CA LYS A 252 -15.36 13.26 -5.04
C LYS A 252 -16.28 12.07 -4.91
N LYS A 253 -16.53 11.37 -6.02
CA LYS A 253 -17.29 10.10 -6.04
C LYS A 253 -16.48 9.04 -6.74
N ILE A 254 -16.30 7.92 -6.10
CA ILE A 254 -15.64 6.73 -6.63
C ILE A 254 -16.48 5.49 -6.27
N ALA A 255 -16.50 4.49 -7.15
CA ALA A 255 -17.25 3.26 -6.92
C ALA A 255 -16.43 2.20 -6.19
N GLU A 256 -15.13 2.16 -6.43
CA GLU A 256 -14.15 1.26 -5.82
C GLU A 256 -12.91 2.08 -5.44
N PRO A 257 -12.01 1.59 -4.57
CA PRO A 257 -10.81 2.31 -4.17
C PRO A 257 -9.97 2.80 -5.34
N GLN A 258 -9.30 3.90 -5.11
CA GLN A 258 -8.32 4.49 -6.01
C GLN A 258 -7.13 4.93 -5.16
N TYR A 259 -5.97 5.15 -5.77
CA TYR A 259 -4.84 5.70 -5.02
C TYR A 259 -3.91 6.49 -5.92
N GLU A 260 -3.09 7.31 -5.31
CA GLU A 260 -2.08 8.07 -6.04
C GLU A 260 -0.79 8.24 -5.26
N THR A 261 0.27 8.47 -6.03
CA THR A 261 1.56 8.96 -5.57
C THR A 261 1.84 10.33 -6.18
N GLU A 262 3.03 10.86 -5.96
CA GLU A 262 3.50 12.02 -6.71
C GLU A 262 3.57 11.72 -8.22
N ASP A 263 3.95 10.49 -8.60
CA ASP A 263 4.28 10.10 -9.97
C ASP A 263 3.09 9.58 -10.78
N TYR A 264 2.13 8.90 -10.16
CA TYR A 264 1.02 8.26 -10.88
C TYR A 264 -0.30 8.31 -10.11
N TYR A 265 -1.38 8.11 -10.84
CA TYR A 265 -2.72 7.82 -10.33
C TYR A 265 -3.11 6.40 -10.69
N ALA A 266 -3.80 5.69 -9.80
CA ALA A 266 -4.22 4.31 -9.98
C ALA A 266 -5.71 4.14 -9.65
N THR A 267 -6.40 3.36 -10.46
CA THR A 267 -7.74 2.86 -10.21
C THR A 267 -7.71 1.36 -9.99
N THR A 268 -8.58 0.87 -9.12
CA THR A 268 -8.70 -0.56 -8.84
C THR A 268 -9.93 -1.14 -9.55
N GLY A 269 -9.94 -2.45 -9.73
CA GLY A 269 -11.09 -3.19 -10.20
C GLY A 269 -11.12 -4.56 -9.54
N TYR A 270 -12.21 -4.86 -8.83
CA TYR A 270 -12.46 -6.18 -8.26
C TYR A 270 -13.34 -6.99 -9.19
N GLY A 271 -13.03 -8.25 -9.36
CA GLY A 271 -13.80 -9.15 -10.20
C GLY A 271 -13.62 -10.61 -9.80
N THR A 272 -14.58 -11.44 -10.22
CA THR A 272 -14.48 -12.89 -10.04
C THR A 272 -13.54 -13.55 -11.05
N THR A 273 -13.03 -12.75 -12.00
CA THR A 273 -11.98 -13.11 -12.94
C THR A 273 -11.04 -11.93 -13.16
N ILE A 274 -9.79 -12.20 -13.51
CA ILE A 274 -8.79 -11.17 -13.87
C ILE A 274 -9.31 -10.28 -15.02
N ASP A 275 -10.00 -10.86 -16.03
CA ASP A 275 -10.58 -10.12 -17.15
C ASP A 275 -11.66 -9.13 -16.70
N GLU A 276 -12.55 -9.52 -15.80
CA GLU A 276 -13.56 -8.63 -15.21
C GLU A 276 -12.90 -7.50 -14.42
N ALA A 277 -11.96 -7.83 -13.54
CA ALA A 277 -11.23 -6.88 -12.72
C ALA A 277 -10.46 -5.86 -13.60
N ALA A 278 -9.74 -6.33 -14.62
CA ALA A 278 -8.99 -5.48 -15.56
C ALA A 278 -9.92 -4.51 -16.34
N LYS A 279 -11.07 -4.98 -16.78
CA LYS A 279 -12.08 -4.13 -17.46
C LYS A 279 -12.64 -3.06 -16.55
N LYS A 280 -12.88 -3.36 -15.28
CA LYS A 280 -13.33 -2.36 -14.29
C LYS A 280 -12.26 -1.32 -14.02
N ALA A 281 -11.03 -1.74 -13.68
CA ALA A 281 -9.90 -0.83 -13.45
C ALA A 281 -9.70 0.12 -14.64
N THR A 282 -9.72 -0.41 -15.87
CA THR A 282 -9.59 0.39 -17.08
C THR A 282 -10.74 1.39 -17.24
N ARG A 283 -11.99 0.97 -17.02
CA ARG A 283 -13.16 1.86 -17.14
C ARG A 283 -13.07 3.01 -16.14
N PHE A 284 -12.75 2.73 -14.89
CA PHE A 284 -12.60 3.76 -13.87
C PHE A 284 -11.46 4.73 -14.19
N MET A 285 -10.38 4.25 -14.81
CA MET A 285 -9.30 5.14 -15.26
C MET A 285 -9.75 6.04 -16.41
N VAL A 286 -10.48 5.51 -17.40
CA VAL A 286 -11.07 6.31 -18.48
C VAL A 286 -11.99 7.39 -17.91
N GLU A 287 -12.85 7.05 -16.97
CA GLU A 287 -13.74 7.98 -16.29
C GLU A 287 -12.96 9.05 -15.50
N HIS A 288 -11.91 8.65 -14.78
CA HIS A 288 -11.02 9.56 -14.06
C HIS A 288 -10.36 10.57 -15.00
N ILE A 289 -9.77 10.11 -16.10
CA ILE A 289 -9.09 10.97 -17.08
C ILE A 289 -10.12 11.92 -17.74
N SER A 290 -11.26 11.39 -18.18
CA SER A 290 -12.30 12.20 -18.81
C SER A 290 -12.78 13.32 -17.91
N ASN A 291 -13.02 13.04 -16.63
CA ASN A 291 -13.54 14.02 -15.67
C ASN A 291 -12.48 15.01 -15.19
N THR A 292 -11.22 14.56 -15.02
CA THR A 292 -10.14 15.38 -14.45
C THR A 292 -9.51 16.30 -15.50
N TYR A 293 -9.42 15.84 -16.76
CA TYR A 293 -8.73 16.55 -17.84
C TYR A 293 -9.66 17.01 -18.96
N GLU A 294 -10.98 16.93 -18.76
CA GLU A 294 -12.02 17.36 -19.73
C GLU A 294 -11.82 16.73 -21.12
N MET A 295 -11.44 15.46 -21.16
CA MET A 295 -11.23 14.69 -22.39
C MET A 295 -12.48 13.89 -22.74
N SER A 296 -12.69 13.63 -24.05
CA SER A 296 -13.72 12.68 -24.48
C SER A 296 -13.41 11.27 -23.99
N TRP A 297 -14.43 10.43 -23.85
CA TRP A 297 -14.22 9.03 -23.41
C TRP A 297 -13.28 8.27 -24.35
N GLU A 298 -13.40 8.52 -25.67
CA GLU A 298 -12.59 7.89 -26.71
C GLU A 298 -11.11 8.29 -26.59
N GLU A 299 -10.83 9.58 -26.37
CA GLU A 299 -9.46 10.09 -26.17
C GLU A 299 -8.85 9.55 -24.89
N ALA A 300 -9.60 9.56 -23.79
CA ALA A 300 -9.15 9.00 -22.51
C ALA A 300 -8.87 7.50 -22.63
N TYR A 301 -9.70 6.75 -23.35
CA TYR A 301 -9.50 5.32 -23.56
C TYR A 301 -8.28 5.04 -24.46
N MET A 302 -8.09 5.81 -25.53
CA MET A 302 -6.87 5.73 -26.34
C MET A 302 -5.63 6.05 -25.51
N LEU A 303 -5.69 7.07 -24.65
CA LEU A 303 -4.58 7.44 -23.77
C LEU A 303 -4.24 6.31 -22.80
N CYS A 304 -5.23 5.67 -22.18
CA CYS A 304 -5.03 4.47 -21.36
C CYS A 304 -4.24 3.38 -22.09
N SER A 305 -4.51 3.18 -23.39
CA SER A 305 -3.79 2.18 -24.19
C SER A 305 -2.34 2.54 -24.48
N LEU A 306 -2.02 3.84 -24.50
CA LEU A 306 -0.68 4.33 -24.85
C LEU A 306 0.27 4.40 -23.67
N ILE A 307 -0.24 4.72 -22.46
CA ILE A 307 0.59 5.04 -21.30
C ILE A 307 0.14 4.31 -20.02
N GLY A 308 -0.96 3.58 -20.06
CA GLY A 308 -1.50 2.91 -18.88
C GLY A 308 -0.91 1.51 -18.68
N ASP A 309 -0.60 1.18 -17.42
CA ASP A 309 -0.12 -0.13 -17.01
C ASP A 309 -1.20 -0.88 -16.22
N LEU A 310 -1.70 -1.98 -16.77
CA LEU A 310 -2.52 -2.94 -16.01
C LEU A 310 -1.60 -3.82 -15.18
N LYS A 311 -1.90 -3.92 -13.86
CA LYS A 311 -1.14 -4.75 -12.91
C LYS A 311 -2.10 -5.63 -12.15
N ILE A 312 -1.73 -6.88 -11.95
CA ILE A 312 -2.44 -7.81 -11.08
C ILE A 312 -1.90 -7.60 -9.67
N ALA A 313 -2.70 -7.04 -8.78
CA ALA A 313 -2.30 -6.79 -7.40
C ALA A 313 -2.32 -8.07 -6.58
N GLU A 314 -3.46 -8.81 -6.59
CA GLU A 314 -3.62 -10.14 -6.01
C GLU A 314 -4.51 -11.04 -6.90
N VAL A 315 -4.38 -12.37 -6.77
CA VAL A 315 -5.15 -13.39 -7.50
C VAL A 315 -5.62 -14.56 -6.63
N VAL A 316 -5.52 -14.41 -5.31
CA VAL A 316 -5.64 -15.51 -4.35
C VAL A 316 -6.82 -15.36 -3.38
N ASP A 317 -7.39 -14.18 -3.25
CA ASP A 317 -8.45 -13.85 -2.27
C ASP A 317 -9.85 -14.14 -2.78
N LEU A 318 -10.04 -15.37 -3.19
CA LEU A 318 -11.29 -15.83 -3.77
C LEU A 318 -12.55 -15.45 -2.92
N PRO A 319 -13.66 -15.08 -3.57
CA PRO A 319 -13.91 -15.16 -5.01
C PRO A 319 -13.48 -13.91 -5.81
N HIS A 320 -12.84 -12.94 -5.21
CA HIS A 320 -12.44 -11.71 -5.90
C HIS A 320 -10.94 -11.68 -6.15
N MET A 321 -10.56 -11.09 -7.27
CA MET A 321 -9.21 -10.77 -7.68
C MET A 321 -9.11 -9.27 -7.89
N LEU A 322 -7.94 -8.70 -7.65
CA LEU A 322 -7.70 -7.27 -7.82
C LEU A 322 -6.73 -6.99 -8.96
N VAL A 323 -7.19 -6.18 -9.91
CA VAL A 323 -6.35 -5.58 -10.95
C VAL A 323 -6.35 -4.07 -10.78
N THR A 324 -5.21 -3.44 -11.01
CA THR A 324 -5.05 -1.99 -10.97
C THR A 324 -4.64 -1.44 -12.34
N MET A 325 -5.06 -0.22 -12.65
CA MET A 325 -4.66 0.54 -13.84
C MET A 325 -3.93 1.79 -13.39
N HIS A 326 -2.67 1.93 -13.80
CA HIS A 326 -1.80 3.05 -13.42
C HIS A 326 -1.58 3.99 -14.59
N ILE A 327 -1.66 5.30 -14.36
CA ILE A 327 -1.37 6.34 -15.35
C ILE A 327 -0.33 7.31 -14.76
N PRO A 328 0.80 7.57 -15.45
CA PRO A 328 1.79 8.54 -15.00
C PRO A 328 1.24 9.97 -15.06
N LYS A 329 1.44 10.74 -14.00
CA LYS A 329 0.94 12.13 -13.90
C LYS A 329 1.75 13.12 -14.73
N ASN A 330 3.01 12.85 -14.98
CA ASN A 330 3.93 13.75 -15.68
C ASN A 330 3.61 13.95 -17.18
N VAL A 331 2.72 13.14 -17.75
CA VAL A 331 2.26 13.31 -19.14
C VAL A 331 1.22 14.43 -19.28
N PHE A 332 0.57 14.82 -18.17
CA PHE A 332 -0.42 15.88 -18.14
C PHE A 332 0.27 17.22 -17.85
N ILE A 333 0.45 18.02 -18.88
CA ILE A 333 1.09 19.35 -18.73
C ILE A 333 0.07 20.30 -18.11
N LYS A 334 0.38 20.84 -16.93
CA LYS A 334 -0.44 21.89 -16.31
C LYS A 334 -0.45 23.11 -17.26
N LYS A 335 -1.65 23.53 -17.63
CA LYS A 335 -1.86 24.76 -18.43
C LYS A 335 -1.59 26.01 -17.59
#